data_f88871f9a6fd103c92aa2851b73852e0
#
_entry.id   f88871f9a6fd103c92aa2851b73852e0
#
_cell.length_a   1.000
_cell.length_b   1.000
_cell.length_c   1.000
_cell.angle_alpha   90.00
_cell.angle_beta   90.00
_cell.angle_gamma   90.00
#
_symmetry.space_group_name_H-M   'P 1'
#
loop_
_entity.id
_entity.type
_entity.pdbx_description
1 polymer ?
#
loop_
_entity_poly.entity_id
_entity_poly.type
_entity_poly.pdbx_seq_one_letter_code
_entity_poly.pdbx_strand_id
1 'polypeptide(L)'
;MIPTSNLASLLLQTARRLPDHPALIWRERRWNWSEVAARASAAAGALRLRGIGPGDRVLVHARNGNAIFESCWACWLIGAVWVPTNFRLSPPEAAYLGANAGCRVHVFDTAFPEHRAVAKAENAACMLEIAIGEGAGFSWEDLVAEGAGMPVTEGTAVDRDHPAWLFYTSGTTGRPKGGTLTHGQLAFVVVNHIADLMPVLSERDASLVVAPLSHGAGVHALAQVARGAVSVLLPGERLDVPEAWRLVATHRVSNMFTVPTILNALCRDASVDAVDHGSLRH
;
A
#
# COMPACT_ATOMS: atom_id res chain seq x y z
N MET A 1 -13.99 -18.76 20.92
CA MET A 1 -13.83 -18.10 19.60
C MET A 1 -12.51 -17.35 19.64
N ILE A 2 -11.51 -17.73 18.83
CA ILE A 2 -10.23 -16.99 18.75
C ILE A 2 -10.57 -15.66 18.10
N PRO A 3 -10.19 -14.50 18.70
CA PRO A 3 -10.43 -13.20 18.08
C PRO A 3 -9.73 -13.16 16.71
N THR A 4 -10.47 -12.85 15.68
CA THR A 4 -9.91 -12.67 14.34
C THR A 4 -8.99 -11.43 14.35
N SER A 5 -7.77 -11.60 13.87
CA SER A 5 -6.73 -10.54 13.90
C SER A 5 -6.50 -9.92 12.52
N ASN A 6 -7.48 -9.98 11.62
CA ASN A 6 -7.33 -9.49 10.25
C ASN A 6 -7.17 -7.95 10.22
N LEU A 7 -6.03 -7.49 9.70
CA LEU A 7 -5.71 -6.05 9.58
C LEU A 7 -6.69 -5.27 8.69
N ALA A 8 -7.39 -5.94 7.77
CA ALA A 8 -8.43 -5.27 6.97
C ALA A 8 -9.52 -4.63 7.82
N SER A 9 -9.69 -5.09 9.07
CA SER A 9 -10.59 -4.47 10.05
C SER A 9 -10.27 -2.99 10.29
N LEU A 10 -9.02 -2.56 10.19
CA LEU A 10 -8.62 -1.15 10.34
C LEU A 10 -9.31 -0.28 9.29
N LEU A 11 -9.23 -0.67 8.01
CA LEU A 11 -9.88 0.06 6.92
C LEU A 11 -11.40 0.05 7.09
N LEU A 12 -12.00 -1.13 7.32
CA LEU A 12 -13.46 -1.25 7.42
C LEU A 12 -14.05 -0.46 8.61
N GLN A 13 -13.38 -0.47 9.76
CA GLN A 13 -13.80 0.31 10.93
C GLN A 13 -13.67 1.81 10.68
N THR A 14 -12.58 2.25 10.06
CA THR A 14 -12.38 3.67 9.73
C THR A 14 -13.39 4.16 8.70
N ALA A 15 -13.68 3.37 7.67
CA ALA A 15 -14.71 3.69 6.69
C ALA A 15 -16.13 3.79 7.30
N ARG A 16 -16.45 2.96 8.30
CA ARG A 16 -17.71 3.06 9.03
C ARG A 16 -17.79 4.29 9.93
N ARG A 17 -16.68 4.67 10.54
CA ARG A 17 -16.60 5.80 11.48
C ARG A 17 -16.52 7.15 10.78
N LEU A 18 -15.85 7.21 9.63
CA LEU A 18 -15.49 8.42 8.90
C LEU A 18 -15.74 8.27 7.39
N PRO A 19 -16.95 7.88 6.93
CA PRO A 19 -17.20 7.47 5.55
C PRO A 19 -16.81 8.56 4.53
N ASP A 20 -17.14 9.81 4.82
CA ASP A 20 -16.97 10.95 3.90
C ASP A 20 -15.65 11.71 4.11
N HIS A 21 -14.85 11.30 5.12
CA HIS A 21 -13.58 11.96 5.41
C HIS A 21 -12.51 11.55 4.38
N PRO A 22 -11.63 12.48 3.95
CA PRO A 22 -10.56 12.15 3.01
C PRO A 22 -9.66 11.02 3.51
N ALA A 23 -9.41 10.04 2.66
CA ALA A 23 -8.56 8.88 2.93
C ALA A 23 -7.25 8.92 2.14
N LEU A 24 -7.36 9.23 0.86
CA LEU A 24 -6.24 9.22 -0.08
C LEU A 24 -6.34 10.40 -1.04
N ILE A 25 -5.23 11.09 -1.24
CA ILE A 25 -5.09 12.13 -2.25
C ILE A 25 -3.91 11.78 -3.14
N TRP A 26 -4.14 11.71 -4.44
CA TRP A 26 -3.11 11.43 -5.42
C TRP A 26 -3.37 12.19 -6.73
N ARG A 27 -2.44 13.06 -7.11
CA ARG A 27 -2.62 14.00 -8.21
C ARG A 27 -3.86 14.87 -7.96
N GLU A 28 -4.78 14.96 -8.90
CA GLU A 28 -6.02 15.73 -8.77
C GLU A 28 -7.18 14.90 -8.19
N ARG A 29 -6.97 13.60 -7.92
CA ARG A 29 -7.99 12.71 -7.40
C ARG A 29 -7.95 12.63 -5.88
N ARG A 30 -9.14 12.60 -5.31
CA ARG A 30 -9.35 12.40 -3.88
C ARG A 30 -10.37 11.29 -3.68
N TRP A 31 -10.07 10.38 -2.76
CA TRP A 31 -10.98 9.35 -2.31
C TRP A 31 -11.25 9.53 -0.84
N ASN A 32 -12.50 9.35 -0.42
CA ASN A 32 -12.88 9.25 0.97
C ASN A 32 -12.73 7.80 1.49
N TRP A 33 -12.93 7.59 2.79
CA TRP A 33 -12.75 6.27 3.40
C TRP A 33 -13.77 5.25 2.89
N SER A 34 -15.03 5.65 2.63
CA SER A 34 -16.04 4.74 2.07
C SER A 34 -15.69 4.31 0.65
N GLU A 35 -15.16 5.19 -0.18
CA GLU A 35 -14.71 4.87 -1.53
C GLU A 35 -13.52 3.92 -1.54
N VAL A 36 -12.49 4.20 -0.72
CA VAL A 36 -11.33 3.30 -0.62
C VAL A 36 -11.75 1.91 -0.13
N ALA A 37 -12.60 1.84 0.90
CA ALA A 37 -13.09 0.57 1.41
C ALA A 37 -13.95 -0.19 0.38
N ALA A 38 -14.84 0.51 -0.34
CA ALA A 38 -15.67 -0.09 -1.39
C ALA A 38 -14.81 -0.67 -2.52
N ARG A 39 -13.80 0.07 -2.99
CA ARG A 39 -12.89 -0.35 -4.05
C ARG A 39 -12.04 -1.56 -3.62
N ALA A 40 -11.45 -1.52 -2.42
CA ALA A 40 -10.70 -2.64 -1.88
C ALA A 40 -11.59 -3.88 -1.68
N SER A 41 -12.81 -3.70 -1.19
CA SER A 41 -13.80 -4.78 -1.01
C SER A 41 -14.24 -5.40 -2.32
N ALA A 42 -14.43 -4.60 -3.36
CA ALA A 42 -14.75 -5.05 -4.71
C ALA A 42 -13.58 -5.84 -5.31
N ALA A 43 -12.36 -5.29 -5.27
CA ALA A 43 -11.16 -5.99 -5.75
C ALA A 43 -10.97 -7.35 -5.03
N ALA A 44 -11.20 -7.38 -3.72
CA ALA A 44 -11.18 -8.61 -2.93
C ALA A 44 -12.23 -9.63 -3.40
N GLY A 45 -13.44 -9.18 -3.72
CA GLY A 45 -14.51 -10.01 -4.26
C GLY A 45 -14.13 -10.64 -5.60
N ALA A 46 -13.61 -9.86 -6.53
CA ALA A 46 -13.16 -10.33 -7.83
C ALA A 46 -11.96 -11.30 -7.74
N LEU A 47 -11.02 -11.08 -6.83
CA LEU A 47 -9.92 -12.02 -6.54
C LEU A 47 -10.47 -13.35 -5.99
N ARG A 48 -11.42 -13.30 -5.04
CA ARG A 48 -12.06 -14.50 -4.47
C ARG A 48 -12.80 -15.31 -5.53
N LEU A 49 -13.50 -14.68 -6.45
CA LEU A 49 -14.15 -15.34 -7.59
C LEU A 49 -13.18 -16.14 -8.47
N ARG A 50 -11.92 -15.68 -8.52
CA ARG A 50 -10.83 -16.36 -9.25
C ARG A 50 -10.09 -17.38 -8.40
N GLY A 51 -10.63 -17.74 -7.24
CA GLY A 51 -10.06 -18.75 -6.35
C GLY A 51 -8.81 -18.30 -5.60
N ILE A 52 -8.63 -16.97 -5.42
CA ILE A 52 -7.59 -16.41 -4.55
C ILE A 52 -8.15 -16.29 -3.14
N GLY A 53 -7.40 -16.78 -2.17
CA GLY A 53 -7.85 -16.85 -0.78
C GLY A 53 -6.71 -16.91 0.24
N PRO A 54 -6.99 -17.44 1.45
CA PRO A 54 -6.04 -17.45 2.56
C PRO A 54 -4.72 -18.09 2.19
N GLY A 55 -3.62 -17.37 2.47
CA GLY A 55 -2.26 -17.84 2.19
C GLY A 55 -1.81 -17.73 0.74
N ASP A 56 -2.65 -17.36 -0.22
CA ASP A 56 -2.22 -17.06 -1.59
C ASP A 56 -1.43 -15.75 -1.64
N ARG A 57 -0.35 -15.70 -2.43
CA ARG A 57 0.52 -14.54 -2.52
C ARG A 57 0.19 -13.74 -3.77
N VAL A 58 0.09 -12.41 -3.57
CA VAL A 58 -0.18 -11.43 -4.63
C VAL A 58 1.03 -10.51 -4.77
N LEU A 59 1.76 -10.67 -5.87
CA LEU A 59 2.86 -9.76 -6.20
C LEU A 59 2.30 -8.43 -6.69
N VAL A 60 2.84 -7.33 -6.15
CA VAL A 60 2.48 -5.98 -6.59
C VAL A 60 3.75 -5.21 -6.94
N HIS A 61 3.98 -5.00 -8.24
CA HIS A 61 5.10 -4.21 -8.76
C HIS A 61 4.58 -2.91 -9.35
N ALA A 62 4.55 -1.86 -8.55
CA ALA A 62 3.94 -0.60 -8.92
C ALA A 62 4.59 0.59 -8.21
N ARG A 63 4.48 1.76 -8.84
CA ARG A 63 4.70 3.05 -8.19
C ARG A 63 3.61 3.34 -7.17
N ASN A 64 3.85 4.34 -6.29
CA ASN A 64 2.80 4.82 -5.40
C ASN A 64 1.59 5.33 -6.20
N GLY A 65 0.41 4.96 -5.76
CA GLY A 65 -0.88 5.31 -6.35
C GLY A 65 -2.02 4.66 -5.58
N ASN A 66 -3.25 4.88 -6.02
CA ASN A 66 -4.41 4.27 -5.37
C ASN A 66 -4.38 2.74 -5.42
N ALA A 67 -4.00 2.14 -6.55
CA ALA A 67 -4.02 0.69 -6.72
C ALA A 67 -3.08 -0.05 -5.76
N ILE A 68 -1.84 0.43 -5.54
CA ILE A 68 -0.95 -0.18 -4.55
C ILE A 68 -1.48 0.02 -3.12
N PHE A 69 -2.06 1.18 -2.82
CA PHE A 69 -2.68 1.44 -1.52
C PHE A 69 -3.90 0.54 -1.28
N GLU A 70 -4.76 0.35 -2.27
CA GLU A 70 -5.94 -0.50 -2.21
C GLU A 70 -5.60 -1.99 -2.17
N SER A 71 -4.54 -2.42 -2.85
CA SER A 71 -4.18 -3.82 -3.03
C SER A 71 -3.85 -4.55 -1.73
N CYS A 72 -3.20 -3.90 -0.77
CA CYS A 72 -2.91 -4.53 0.51
C CYS A 72 -4.20 -4.87 1.28
N TRP A 73 -5.18 -3.97 1.27
CA TRP A 73 -6.48 -4.18 1.90
C TRP A 73 -7.29 -5.26 1.20
N ALA A 74 -7.29 -5.25 -0.15
CA ALA A 74 -7.94 -6.29 -0.94
C ALA A 74 -7.37 -7.69 -0.64
N CYS A 75 -6.05 -7.82 -0.54
CA CYS A 75 -5.39 -9.07 -0.15
C CYS A 75 -5.83 -9.49 1.27
N TRP A 76 -5.73 -8.61 2.24
CA TRP A 76 -6.04 -8.94 3.63
C TRP A 76 -7.52 -9.25 3.86
N LEU A 77 -8.44 -8.62 3.14
CA LEU A 77 -9.87 -8.95 3.20
C LEU A 77 -10.14 -10.42 2.90
N ILE A 78 -9.39 -11.05 2.02
CA ILE A 78 -9.54 -12.47 1.66
C ILE A 78 -8.52 -13.39 2.34
N GLY A 79 -7.70 -12.87 3.25
CA GLY A 79 -6.63 -13.62 3.93
C GLY A 79 -5.43 -13.92 3.04
N ALA A 80 -5.33 -13.29 1.87
CA ALA A 80 -4.16 -13.42 0.98
C ALA A 80 -2.98 -12.61 1.52
N VAL A 81 -1.78 -12.98 1.09
CA VAL A 81 -0.50 -12.37 1.49
C VAL A 81 -0.08 -11.34 0.46
N TRP A 82 0.08 -10.12 0.89
CA TRP A 82 0.55 -9.03 0.04
C TRP A 82 2.07 -9.08 -0.13
N VAL A 83 2.56 -9.04 -1.38
CA VAL A 83 3.98 -9.13 -1.74
C VAL A 83 4.35 -7.93 -2.61
N PRO A 84 4.46 -6.74 -2.02
CA PRO A 84 4.83 -5.56 -2.78
C PRO A 84 6.33 -5.55 -3.04
N THR A 85 6.73 -5.04 -4.19
CA THR A 85 8.13 -4.89 -4.54
C THR A 85 8.51 -3.41 -4.64
N ASN A 86 9.80 -3.12 -4.44
CA ASN A 86 10.30 -1.80 -4.79
C ASN A 86 10.30 -1.67 -6.32
N PHE A 87 9.58 -0.69 -6.85
CA PHE A 87 9.48 -0.45 -8.30
C PHE A 87 10.81 -0.10 -8.98
N ARG A 88 11.88 0.16 -8.19
CA ARG A 88 13.24 0.43 -8.67
C ARG A 88 14.09 -0.83 -8.86
N LEU A 89 13.57 -2.01 -8.48
CA LEU A 89 14.25 -3.27 -8.77
C LEU A 89 14.36 -3.49 -10.27
N SER A 90 15.41 -4.18 -10.70
CA SER A 90 15.51 -4.63 -12.09
C SER A 90 14.49 -5.73 -12.41
N PRO A 91 14.16 -5.96 -13.72
CA PRO A 91 13.21 -6.99 -14.10
C PRO A 91 13.52 -8.40 -13.53
N PRO A 92 14.77 -8.91 -13.57
CA PRO A 92 15.10 -10.21 -12.96
C PRO A 92 14.93 -10.23 -11.45
N GLU A 93 15.24 -9.14 -10.74
CA GLU A 93 15.05 -9.06 -9.29
C GLU A 93 13.57 -9.13 -8.93
N ALA A 94 12.72 -8.34 -9.59
CA ALA A 94 11.28 -8.36 -9.34
C ALA A 94 10.66 -9.73 -9.65
N ALA A 95 11.06 -10.35 -10.77
CA ALA A 95 10.62 -11.69 -11.16
C ALA A 95 11.02 -12.75 -10.13
N TYR A 96 12.26 -12.68 -9.63
CA TYR A 96 12.73 -13.56 -8.57
C TYR A 96 11.82 -13.49 -7.32
N LEU A 97 11.38 -12.29 -6.91
CA LEU A 97 10.51 -12.17 -5.75
C LEU A 97 9.16 -12.89 -5.98
N GLY A 98 8.57 -12.73 -7.15
CA GLY A 98 7.33 -13.40 -7.52
C GLY A 98 7.43 -14.91 -7.55
N ALA A 99 8.50 -15.44 -8.16
CA ALA A 99 8.77 -16.86 -8.24
C ALA A 99 9.11 -17.46 -6.87
N ASN A 100 10.00 -16.81 -6.10
CA ASN A 100 10.41 -17.25 -4.76
C ASN A 100 9.24 -17.30 -3.77
N ALA A 101 8.34 -16.29 -3.83
CA ALA A 101 7.12 -16.29 -3.03
C ALA A 101 6.04 -17.25 -3.57
N GLY A 102 6.17 -17.75 -4.80
CA GLY A 102 5.15 -18.55 -5.46
C GLY A 102 3.84 -17.76 -5.64
N CYS A 103 3.93 -16.53 -6.14
CA CYS A 103 2.79 -15.64 -6.29
C CYS A 103 1.81 -16.18 -7.35
N ARG A 104 0.53 -16.26 -7.00
CA ARG A 104 -0.55 -16.67 -7.91
C ARG A 104 -1.13 -15.52 -8.73
N VAL A 105 -0.94 -14.30 -8.26
CA VAL A 105 -1.39 -13.07 -8.93
C VAL A 105 -0.21 -12.13 -9.07
N HIS A 106 -0.08 -11.49 -10.24
CA HIS A 106 0.84 -10.39 -10.50
C HIS A 106 0.05 -9.13 -10.83
N VAL A 107 0.17 -8.12 -9.97
CA VAL A 107 -0.31 -6.75 -10.23
C VAL A 107 0.90 -5.92 -10.65
N PHE A 108 0.86 -5.33 -11.84
CA PHE A 108 2.00 -4.60 -12.39
C PHE A 108 1.60 -3.25 -12.97
N ASP A 109 2.44 -2.25 -12.77
CA ASP A 109 2.30 -0.93 -13.39
C ASP A 109 2.75 -1.01 -14.87
N THR A 110 1.92 -0.53 -15.80
CA THR A 110 2.16 -0.56 -17.24
C THR A 110 3.39 0.24 -17.67
N ALA A 111 3.93 1.08 -16.80
CA ALA A 111 5.23 1.73 -17.02
C ALA A 111 6.43 0.76 -16.99
N PHE A 112 6.22 -0.49 -16.53
CA PHE A 112 7.28 -1.51 -16.38
C PHE A 112 7.02 -2.76 -17.26
N PRO A 113 6.95 -2.64 -18.60
CA PRO A 113 6.58 -3.76 -19.46
C PRO A 113 7.60 -4.91 -19.43
N GLU A 114 8.90 -4.60 -19.27
CA GLU A 114 9.96 -5.62 -19.17
C GLU A 114 9.82 -6.44 -17.87
N HIS A 115 9.47 -5.81 -16.75
CA HIS A 115 9.24 -6.50 -15.48
C HIS A 115 8.10 -7.50 -15.59
N ARG A 116 7.02 -7.11 -16.25
CA ARG A 116 5.90 -8.02 -16.55
C ARG A 116 6.34 -9.23 -17.33
N ALA A 117 7.06 -9.00 -18.45
CA ALA A 117 7.48 -10.07 -19.36
C ALA A 117 8.38 -11.11 -18.67
N VAL A 118 9.38 -10.64 -17.90
CA VAL A 118 10.30 -11.52 -17.17
C VAL A 118 9.58 -12.24 -16.03
N ALA A 119 8.73 -11.55 -15.26
CA ALA A 119 7.98 -12.17 -14.17
C ALA A 119 7.03 -13.26 -14.67
N LYS A 120 6.39 -13.06 -15.82
CA LYS A 120 5.54 -14.06 -16.47
C LYS A 120 6.32 -15.30 -16.89
N ALA A 121 7.52 -15.11 -17.44
CA ALA A 121 8.38 -16.22 -17.87
C ALA A 121 8.91 -17.05 -16.70
N GLU A 122 9.22 -16.42 -15.56
CA GLU A 122 9.88 -17.06 -14.43
C GLU A 122 8.94 -17.66 -13.37
N ASN A 123 7.63 -17.27 -13.40
CA ASN A 123 6.68 -17.74 -12.39
C ASN A 123 5.52 -18.53 -12.99
N ALA A 124 5.71 -19.83 -13.12
CA ALA A 124 4.66 -20.74 -13.60
C ALA A 124 3.42 -20.84 -12.68
N ALA A 125 3.52 -20.39 -11.43
CA ALA A 125 2.38 -20.39 -10.50
C ALA A 125 1.41 -19.22 -10.75
N CYS A 126 1.83 -18.21 -11.51
CA CYS A 126 0.99 -17.04 -11.79
C CYS A 126 -0.18 -17.45 -12.71
N MET A 127 -1.39 -17.25 -12.22
CA MET A 127 -2.63 -17.56 -12.94
C MET A 127 -3.42 -16.31 -13.34
N LEU A 128 -3.08 -15.15 -12.79
CA LEU A 128 -3.77 -13.89 -13.04
C LEU A 128 -2.78 -12.74 -13.12
N GLU A 129 -2.83 -11.98 -14.20
CA GLU A 129 -2.11 -10.72 -14.36
C GLU A 129 -3.11 -9.55 -14.35
N ILE A 130 -2.80 -8.50 -13.59
CA ILE A 130 -3.63 -7.30 -13.42
C ILE A 130 -2.76 -6.08 -13.72
N ALA A 131 -3.17 -5.24 -14.65
CA ALA A 131 -2.45 -4.03 -15.01
C ALA A 131 -2.87 -2.82 -14.15
N ILE A 132 -1.91 -1.98 -13.77
CA ILE A 132 -2.17 -0.64 -13.25
C ILE A 132 -1.81 0.35 -14.34
N GLY A 133 -2.79 1.08 -14.87
CA GLY A 133 -2.65 1.97 -16.02
C GLY A 133 -3.36 1.45 -17.27
N GLU A 134 -3.26 2.20 -18.36
CA GLU A 134 -3.99 1.92 -19.59
C GLU A 134 -3.23 0.98 -20.53
N GLY A 135 -3.97 0.28 -21.41
CA GLY A 135 -3.44 -0.38 -22.60
C GLY A 135 -2.81 -1.77 -22.42
N ALA A 136 -2.95 -2.43 -21.28
CA ALA A 136 -2.25 -3.69 -21.02
C ALA A 136 -3.13 -4.89 -20.59
N GLY A 137 -4.36 -4.97 -21.07
CA GLY A 137 -5.27 -6.09 -20.76
C GLY A 137 -6.12 -5.80 -19.52
N PHE A 138 -6.39 -6.84 -18.70
CA PHE A 138 -7.25 -6.72 -17.51
C PHE A 138 -6.62 -5.82 -16.45
N SER A 139 -7.28 -4.72 -16.15
CA SER A 139 -6.74 -3.68 -15.28
C SER A 139 -7.23 -3.78 -13.83
N TRP A 140 -6.60 -3.01 -12.92
CA TRP A 140 -7.08 -2.86 -11.55
C TRP A 140 -8.50 -2.26 -11.50
N GLU A 141 -8.80 -1.34 -12.39
CA GLU A 141 -10.14 -0.73 -12.48
C GLU A 141 -11.17 -1.77 -12.98
N ASP A 142 -10.80 -2.64 -13.93
CA ASP A 142 -11.67 -3.75 -14.36
C ASP A 142 -11.92 -4.73 -13.22
N LEU A 143 -10.89 -5.05 -12.43
CA LEU A 143 -11.01 -5.91 -11.23
C LEU A 143 -11.99 -5.32 -10.22
N VAL A 144 -11.88 -4.02 -9.94
CA VAL A 144 -12.79 -3.30 -9.04
C VAL A 144 -14.21 -3.28 -9.60
N ALA A 145 -14.38 -2.99 -10.88
CA ALA A 145 -15.68 -2.96 -11.53
C ALA A 145 -16.37 -4.34 -11.49
N GLU A 146 -15.64 -5.41 -11.79
CA GLU A 146 -16.16 -6.77 -11.75
C GLU A 146 -16.61 -7.20 -10.35
N GLY A 147 -15.84 -6.84 -9.33
CA GLY A 147 -16.17 -7.22 -7.95
C GLY A 147 -17.23 -6.35 -7.27
N ALA A 148 -17.67 -5.25 -7.92
CA ALA A 148 -18.61 -4.30 -7.32
C ALA A 148 -19.95 -4.94 -6.92
N GLY A 149 -20.40 -5.97 -7.65
CA GLY A 149 -21.62 -6.73 -7.33
C GLY A 149 -21.46 -7.77 -6.20
N MET A 150 -20.23 -8.06 -5.78
CA MET A 150 -19.92 -9.10 -4.79
C MET A 150 -18.79 -8.67 -3.83
N PRO A 151 -18.91 -7.51 -3.18
CA PRO A 151 -17.84 -6.98 -2.34
C PRO A 151 -17.63 -7.86 -1.09
N VAL A 152 -16.38 -7.92 -0.63
CA VAL A 152 -16.03 -8.55 0.64
C VAL A 152 -16.18 -7.53 1.76
N THR A 153 -17.27 -7.60 2.50
CA THR A 153 -17.64 -6.62 3.54
C THR A 153 -17.07 -6.95 4.93
N GLU A 154 -16.52 -8.15 5.09
CA GLU A 154 -15.86 -8.61 6.32
C GLU A 154 -14.58 -9.34 5.96
N GLY A 155 -13.52 -9.07 6.70
CA GLY A 155 -12.26 -9.78 6.50
C GLY A 155 -12.38 -11.27 6.85
N THR A 156 -11.76 -12.12 6.03
CA THR A 156 -11.63 -13.55 6.31
C THR A 156 -11.02 -13.73 7.70
N ALA A 157 -11.60 -14.66 8.48
CA ALA A 157 -11.09 -15.00 9.80
C ALA A 157 -9.68 -15.59 9.69
N VAL A 158 -8.70 -14.91 10.25
CA VAL A 158 -7.31 -15.36 10.36
C VAL A 158 -6.80 -15.16 11.78
N ASP A 159 -5.88 -15.99 12.21
CA ASP A 159 -5.21 -15.80 13.50
C ASP A 159 -4.12 -14.69 13.40
N ARG A 160 -3.58 -14.31 14.56
CA ARG A 160 -2.56 -13.26 14.63
C ARG A 160 -1.25 -13.62 13.93
N ASP A 161 -0.95 -14.91 13.79
CA ASP A 161 0.31 -15.38 13.21
C ASP A 161 0.18 -15.69 11.70
N HIS A 162 -1.02 -15.50 11.15
CA HIS A 162 -1.25 -15.62 9.71
C HIS A 162 -0.41 -14.59 8.94
N PRO A 163 0.32 -15.00 7.88
CA PRO A 163 1.09 -14.07 7.04
C PRO A 163 0.20 -13.00 6.42
N ALA A 164 0.61 -11.74 6.55
CA ALA A 164 -0.08 -10.60 5.93
C ALA A 164 0.74 -9.97 4.81
N TRP A 165 2.06 -9.90 4.99
CA TRP A 165 2.97 -9.21 4.08
C TRP A 165 4.31 -9.95 4.00
N LEU A 166 4.78 -10.26 2.79
CA LEU A 166 6.17 -10.68 2.57
C LEU A 166 7.01 -9.43 2.27
N PHE A 167 7.82 -9.06 3.23
CA PHE A 167 8.66 -7.86 3.18
C PHE A 167 10.07 -8.26 2.71
N TYR A 168 10.37 -7.99 1.43
CA TYR A 168 11.66 -8.33 0.87
C TYR A 168 12.70 -7.24 1.15
N THR A 169 13.88 -7.69 1.60
CA THR A 169 15.05 -6.83 1.80
C THR A 169 16.24 -7.35 0.98
N SER A 170 17.12 -6.43 0.56
CA SER A 170 18.39 -6.80 -0.05
C SER A 170 19.24 -7.53 1.00
N GLY A 171 19.30 -8.86 0.90
CA GLY A 171 20.10 -9.68 1.82
C GLY A 171 21.61 -9.39 1.63
N THR A 172 22.37 -9.49 2.70
CA THR A 172 23.86 -9.40 2.68
C THR A 172 24.53 -10.50 1.86
N THR A 173 23.77 -11.50 1.42
CA THR A 173 24.25 -12.72 0.72
C THR A 173 23.88 -12.76 -0.77
N GLY A 174 23.51 -11.63 -1.38
CA GLY A 174 23.35 -11.50 -2.84
C GLY A 174 21.92 -11.66 -3.38
N ARG A 175 21.04 -12.46 -2.75
CA ARG A 175 19.64 -12.56 -3.17
C ARG A 175 18.69 -11.96 -2.12
N PRO A 176 17.63 -11.22 -2.52
CA PRO A 176 16.63 -10.70 -1.60
C PRO A 176 15.99 -11.80 -0.75
N LYS A 177 15.76 -11.52 0.53
CA LYS A 177 15.09 -12.42 1.47
C LYS A 177 13.74 -11.84 1.86
N GLY A 178 12.67 -12.65 1.80
CA GLY A 178 11.33 -12.29 2.23
C GLY A 178 11.14 -12.52 3.72
N GLY A 179 11.10 -11.46 4.51
CA GLY A 179 10.64 -11.52 5.90
C GLY A 179 9.12 -11.62 5.94
N THR A 180 8.59 -12.57 6.68
CA THR A 180 7.14 -12.69 6.87
C THR A 180 6.69 -11.76 7.99
N LEU A 181 5.83 -10.80 7.67
CA LEU A 181 5.12 -9.97 8.63
C LEU A 181 3.70 -10.53 8.81
N THR A 182 3.33 -10.85 10.04
CA THR A 182 2.01 -11.39 10.35
C THR A 182 1.01 -10.28 10.66
N HIS A 183 -0.26 -10.60 10.62
CA HIS A 183 -1.33 -9.67 11.04
C HIS A 183 -1.11 -9.16 12.46
N GLY A 184 -0.70 -10.03 13.40
CA GLY A 184 -0.45 -9.65 14.78
C GLY A 184 0.76 -8.76 14.97
N GLN A 185 1.86 -9.00 14.22
CA GLN A 185 3.05 -8.14 14.27
C GLN A 185 2.74 -6.73 13.75
N LEU A 186 2.07 -6.63 12.60
CA LEU A 186 1.69 -5.33 12.04
C LEU A 186 0.67 -4.59 12.92
N ALA A 187 -0.28 -5.31 13.55
CA ALA A 187 -1.20 -4.70 14.51
C ALA A 187 -0.44 -4.14 15.73
N PHE A 188 0.57 -4.85 16.22
CA PHE A 188 1.43 -4.35 17.30
C PHE A 188 2.21 -3.09 16.88
N VAL A 189 2.73 -3.06 15.66
CA VAL A 189 3.40 -1.86 15.11
C VAL A 189 2.43 -0.67 15.04
N VAL A 190 1.18 -0.88 14.63
CA VAL A 190 0.15 0.18 14.64
C VAL A 190 -0.07 0.74 16.05
N VAL A 191 -0.17 -0.16 17.05
CA VAL A 191 -0.34 0.26 18.46
C VAL A 191 0.86 1.10 18.92
N ASN A 192 2.09 0.68 18.63
CA ASN A 192 3.30 1.43 18.99
C ASN A 192 3.36 2.79 18.29
N HIS A 193 3.00 2.86 17.01
CA HIS A 193 2.95 4.14 16.29
C HIS A 193 1.99 5.12 16.97
N ILE A 194 0.81 4.65 17.37
CA ILE A 194 -0.21 5.49 17.99
C ILE A 194 0.14 5.83 19.45
N ALA A 195 0.76 4.90 20.18
CA ALA A 195 1.08 5.11 21.59
C ALA A 195 2.31 6.00 21.78
N ASP A 196 3.38 5.74 21.03
CA ASP A 196 4.70 6.32 21.32
C ASP A 196 5.19 7.29 20.24
N LEU A 197 5.05 6.95 18.97
CA LEU A 197 5.62 7.77 17.87
C LEU A 197 4.71 8.94 17.50
N MET A 198 3.39 8.73 17.47
CA MET A 198 2.41 9.73 17.07
C MET A 198 1.17 9.70 18.00
N PRO A 199 1.33 9.99 19.31
CA PRO A 199 0.24 9.83 20.30
C PRO A 199 -0.96 10.76 20.04
N VAL A 200 -0.76 11.85 19.31
CA VAL A 200 -1.81 12.83 18.98
C VAL A 200 -2.41 12.64 17.59
N LEU A 201 -2.02 11.57 16.89
CA LEU A 201 -2.53 11.29 15.53
C LEU A 201 -4.05 11.10 15.54
N SER A 202 -4.73 11.80 14.64
CA SER A 202 -6.18 11.83 14.51
C SER A 202 -6.62 11.94 13.05
N GLU A 203 -7.93 11.92 12.83
CA GLU A 203 -8.53 12.16 11.50
C GLU A 203 -8.27 13.56 10.92
N ARG A 204 -7.81 14.50 11.76
CA ARG A 204 -7.48 15.87 11.32
C ARG A 204 -6.08 15.97 10.73
N ASP A 205 -5.34 14.89 10.77
CA ASP A 205 -3.95 14.83 10.31
C ASP A 205 -3.86 14.40 8.84
N ALA A 206 -2.78 14.83 8.21
CA ALA A 206 -2.39 14.40 6.89
C ALA A 206 -0.96 13.87 6.91
N SER A 207 -0.70 12.77 6.22
CA SER A 207 0.62 12.19 6.06
C SER A 207 1.08 12.30 4.61
N LEU A 208 2.27 12.89 4.37
CA LEU A 208 2.87 12.91 3.05
C LEU A 208 3.66 11.62 2.80
N VAL A 209 3.32 10.92 1.72
CA VAL A 209 3.99 9.68 1.32
C VAL A 209 5.08 10.00 0.29
N VAL A 210 6.29 10.20 0.76
CA VAL A 210 7.49 10.51 -0.04
C VAL A 210 8.34 9.27 -0.35
N ALA A 211 8.11 8.17 0.35
CA ALA A 211 8.81 6.90 0.19
C ALA A 211 7.88 5.82 -0.39
N PRO A 212 8.42 4.71 -0.94
CA PRO A 212 7.60 3.64 -1.49
C PRO A 212 6.66 2.99 -0.45
N LEU A 213 5.38 2.86 -0.77
CA LEU A 213 4.38 2.13 0.03
C LEU A 213 4.71 0.63 0.17
N SER A 214 5.55 0.11 -0.72
CA SER A 214 6.06 -1.27 -0.63
C SER A 214 7.02 -1.52 0.54
N HIS A 215 7.37 -0.47 1.31
CA HIS A 215 8.33 -0.52 2.41
C HIS A 215 7.82 0.23 3.66
N GLY A 216 8.72 0.85 4.41
CA GLY A 216 8.41 1.53 5.67
C GLY A 216 7.26 2.53 5.60
N ALA A 217 7.09 3.25 4.48
CA ALA A 217 5.96 4.15 4.29
C ALA A 217 4.60 3.42 4.29
N GLY A 218 4.55 2.18 3.77
CA GLY A 218 3.34 1.35 3.85
C GLY A 218 3.02 0.92 5.27
N VAL A 219 4.05 0.57 6.06
CA VAL A 219 3.86 0.26 7.49
C VAL A 219 3.36 1.49 8.25
N HIS A 220 3.96 2.66 7.99
CA HIS A 220 3.52 3.93 8.58
C HIS A 220 2.08 4.28 8.21
N ALA A 221 1.66 4.00 6.97
CA ALA A 221 0.29 4.25 6.51
C ALA A 221 -0.77 3.47 7.30
N LEU A 222 -0.44 2.33 7.90
CA LEU A 222 -1.39 1.55 8.71
C LEU A 222 -1.90 2.34 9.93
N ALA A 223 -1.03 3.10 10.59
CA ALA A 223 -1.42 3.97 11.70
C ALA A 223 -2.31 5.13 11.23
N GLN A 224 -2.03 5.68 10.04
CA GLN A 224 -2.87 6.72 9.42
C GLN A 224 -4.29 6.18 9.18
N VAL A 225 -4.39 4.99 8.57
CA VAL A 225 -5.68 4.32 8.34
C VAL A 225 -6.42 4.08 9.66
N ALA A 226 -5.75 3.55 10.68
CA ALA A 226 -6.37 3.26 11.97
C ALA A 226 -6.97 4.51 12.64
N ARG A 227 -6.36 5.66 12.44
CA ARG A 227 -6.79 6.95 13.02
C ARG A 227 -7.67 7.77 12.08
N GLY A 228 -7.75 7.41 10.80
CA GLY A 228 -8.53 8.13 9.80
C GLY A 228 -7.80 9.35 9.21
N ALA A 229 -6.49 9.44 9.38
CA ALA A 229 -5.68 10.50 8.80
C ALA A 229 -5.49 10.30 7.30
N VAL A 230 -5.54 11.38 6.51
CA VAL A 230 -5.42 11.28 5.05
C VAL A 230 -3.99 11.01 4.62
N SER A 231 -3.80 10.11 3.64
CA SER A 231 -2.52 9.88 2.97
C SER A 231 -2.46 10.71 1.69
N VAL A 232 -1.46 11.59 1.59
CA VAL A 232 -1.19 12.42 0.41
C VAL A 232 0.01 11.82 -0.33
N LEU A 233 -0.18 11.34 -1.55
CA LEU A 233 0.89 10.73 -2.34
C LEU A 233 1.55 11.75 -3.26
N LEU A 234 2.87 11.71 -3.36
CA LEU A 234 3.58 12.45 -4.40
C LEU A 234 3.14 11.97 -5.79
N PRO A 235 2.90 12.89 -6.74
CA PRO A 235 2.37 12.54 -8.06
C PRO A 235 3.39 11.85 -8.99
N GLY A 236 4.68 12.04 -8.76
CA GLY A 236 5.78 11.61 -9.61
C GLY A 236 6.48 10.32 -9.14
N GLU A 237 7.39 9.81 -9.99
CA GLU A 237 8.23 8.65 -9.68
C GLU A 237 9.46 9.01 -8.85
N ARG A 238 9.92 10.24 -9.01
CA ARG A 238 11.07 10.79 -8.30
C ARG A 238 10.60 11.79 -7.26
N LEU A 239 11.40 11.96 -6.23
CA LEU A 239 11.18 13.02 -5.26
C LEU A 239 11.31 14.38 -5.96
N ASP A 240 10.20 15.08 -6.02
CA ASP A 240 10.11 16.49 -6.40
C ASP A 240 9.99 17.28 -5.08
N VAL A 241 11.07 17.91 -4.67
CA VAL A 241 11.14 18.57 -3.37
C VAL A 241 10.25 19.82 -3.30
N PRO A 242 10.24 20.71 -4.29
CA PRO A 242 9.29 21.82 -4.34
C PRO A 242 7.83 21.36 -4.26
N GLU A 243 7.48 20.32 -5.01
CA GLU A 243 6.13 19.76 -4.98
C GLU A 243 5.80 19.13 -3.61
N ALA A 244 6.76 18.45 -2.98
CA ALA A 244 6.56 17.90 -1.64
C ALA A 244 6.23 19.01 -0.63
N TRP A 245 6.98 20.11 -0.63
CA TRP A 245 6.72 21.26 0.25
C TRP A 245 5.40 21.96 -0.07
N ARG A 246 5.06 22.09 -1.37
CA ARG A 246 3.76 22.61 -1.78
C ARG A 246 2.61 21.78 -1.21
N LEU A 247 2.73 20.44 -1.27
CA LEU A 247 1.73 19.53 -0.71
C LEU A 247 1.66 19.61 0.83
N VAL A 248 2.82 19.78 1.50
CA VAL A 248 2.85 20.01 2.96
C VAL A 248 2.00 21.21 3.34
N ALA A 249 2.21 22.34 2.68
CA ALA A 249 1.43 23.55 2.95
C ALA A 249 -0.05 23.39 2.56
N THR A 250 -0.33 22.89 1.36
CA THR A 250 -1.70 22.77 0.81
C THR A 250 -2.58 21.86 1.66
N HIS A 251 -2.04 20.73 2.13
CA HIS A 251 -2.81 19.73 2.87
C HIS A 251 -2.54 19.77 4.37
N ARG A 252 -1.78 20.78 4.86
CA ARG A 252 -1.40 20.90 6.26
C ARG A 252 -0.84 19.59 6.82
N VAL A 253 0.09 19.01 6.08
CA VAL A 253 0.71 17.72 6.44
C VAL A 253 1.33 17.81 7.83
N SER A 254 1.01 16.83 8.68
CA SER A 254 1.49 16.80 10.07
C SER A 254 2.60 15.78 10.30
N ASN A 255 2.74 14.82 9.40
CA ASN A 255 3.74 13.76 9.54
C ASN A 255 4.13 13.17 8.17
N MET A 256 5.31 12.52 8.13
CA MET A 256 5.77 11.77 6.97
C MET A 256 6.78 10.70 7.38
N PHE A 257 6.76 9.56 6.69
CA PHE A 257 7.84 8.58 6.81
C PHE A 257 8.94 8.89 5.79
N THR A 258 10.14 9.15 6.26
CA THR A 258 11.30 9.44 5.40
C THR A 258 12.49 8.53 5.71
N VAL A 259 13.45 8.50 4.77
CA VAL A 259 14.79 7.98 4.99
C VAL A 259 15.79 9.13 4.98
N PRO A 260 16.98 8.99 5.56
CA PRO A 260 17.94 10.10 5.69
C PRO A 260 18.25 10.86 4.40
N THR A 261 18.31 10.15 3.26
CA THR A 261 18.54 10.77 1.95
C THR A 261 17.40 11.68 1.51
N ILE A 262 16.16 11.27 1.74
CA ILE A 262 14.96 12.08 1.45
C ILE A 262 14.91 13.28 2.39
N LEU A 263 15.09 13.05 3.69
CA LEU A 263 15.07 14.11 4.68
C LEU A 263 16.12 15.20 4.37
N ASN A 264 17.36 14.78 4.06
CA ASN A 264 18.41 15.70 3.67
C ASN A 264 18.07 16.50 2.41
N ALA A 265 17.43 15.88 1.41
CA ALA A 265 17.00 16.59 0.21
C ALA A 265 15.92 17.64 0.53
N LEU A 266 14.91 17.26 1.34
CA LEU A 266 13.85 18.16 1.77
C LEU A 266 14.40 19.39 2.53
N CYS A 267 15.31 19.18 3.51
CA CYS A 267 15.84 20.24 4.36
C CYS A 267 16.85 21.17 3.66
N ARG A 268 17.49 20.73 2.58
CA ARG A 268 18.51 21.52 1.86
C ARG A 268 17.96 22.33 0.70
N ASP A 269 16.76 22.06 0.25
CA ASP A 269 16.15 22.76 -0.86
C ASP A 269 15.54 24.08 -0.39
N ALA A 270 15.81 25.16 -1.13
CA ALA A 270 15.32 26.49 -0.77
C ALA A 270 13.78 26.61 -0.78
N SER A 271 13.08 25.68 -1.39
CA SER A 271 11.60 25.66 -1.36
C SER A 271 11.00 25.44 0.03
N VAL A 272 11.79 24.94 1.00
CA VAL A 272 11.35 24.83 2.40
C VAL A 272 11.00 26.20 2.98
N ASP A 273 11.80 27.22 2.69
CA ASP A 273 11.62 28.58 3.21
C ASP A 273 10.46 29.33 2.51
N ALA A 274 9.98 28.82 1.39
CA ALA A 274 8.94 29.45 0.57
C ALA A 274 7.51 29.08 0.96
N VAL A 275 7.31 28.13 1.89
CA VAL A 275 5.99 27.57 2.25
C VAL A 275 5.77 27.52 3.76
N ASP A 276 4.50 27.56 4.16
CA ASP A 276 4.13 27.27 5.56
C ASP A 276 4.20 25.76 5.83
N HIS A 277 5.14 25.36 6.65
CA HIS A 277 5.33 23.98 7.11
C HIS A 277 5.10 23.81 8.63
N GLY A 278 4.51 24.80 9.29
CA GLY A 278 4.24 24.79 10.72
C GLY A 278 3.28 23.71 11.19
N SER A 279 2.57 23.04 10.27
CA SER A 279 1.73 21.88 10.58
C SER A 279 2.52 20.59 10.82
N LEU A 280 3.77 20.51 10.33
CA LEU A 280 4.60 19.29 10.40
C LEU A 280 5.12 19.09 11.83
N ARG A 281 4.83 17.92 12.42
CA ARG A 281 5.18 17.59 13.80
C ARG A 281 6.01 16.31 13.94
N HIS A 282 5.89 15.37 12.97
CA HIS A 282 6.54 14.07 13.02
C HIS A 282 7.12 13.67 11.67
#